data_13601eafd8715396936b6e808b3cec78
#
_entry.id   13601eafd8715396936b6e808b3cec78
#
_cell.length_a   1.000
_cell.length_b   1.000
_cell.length_c   1.000
_cell.angle_alpha   90.00
_cell.angle_beta   90.00
_cell.angle_gamma   90.00
#
_symmetry.space_group_name_H-M   'P 1'
#
loop_
_entity.id
_entity.type
_entity.pdbx_description
1 polymer ?
#
loop_
_entity_poly.entity_id
_entity_poly.type
_entity_poly.pdbx_seq_one_letter_code
_entity_poly.pdbx_strand_id
1 'polypeptide(L)'
;DNWYYYDNSGEAVIDRWKSYNGNYYYLGEDGIMLTDELIEDGSERYYVDANGVMVRNQWIAVAADEDETEDVDHRWYYFGPSGKAYRNTIGKTVNGKKYGFDEEGKMLYGFVDSKNSLRMINDEEEPILRADYYFGTSDDGARHTGWLRYEDGLDEYDNADTDVNNGNRDHSCYWFWYGSNGEKRTSAKKINGHKYNFDENGVMLTSFDDAATASEALYYSADIENGSLQKNKWIWTSAPKSWGIEDDDEHWFRTDGKGRIITGTTKKIDNKFYVFDDNGIMQHSLVFLKDAKKAGNEIDTSINGNGITNGVVDVDVATAEDLLRAGMMGGKLYFFGHVEQLQGQMQTGKKIGMQLADDVYYMGFDKNTGAAYNKIVDGRAYLFGIRLAARDTKYAAFNYGGKNILVNSDGKIQKKGIFKDDGYGYYAVKGGELITGSPFDTKEEADAAIKAAN
;
A
#
# COMPACT_ATOMS: atom_id res chain seq x y z
N ASP A 1 -55.80 42.76 16.65
CA ASP A 1 -56.01 43.24 18.03
C ASP A 1 -54.72 43.12 18.82
N ASN A 2 -54.22 44.24 19.42
CA ASN A 2 -52.97 44.20 20.18
C ASN A 2 -53.30 43.88 21.67
N TRP A 3 -52.47 43.00 22.25
CA TRP A 3 -52.56 42.61 23.64
C TRP A 3 -51.50 43.32 24.47
N TYR A 4 -51.89 43.85 25.64
CA TYR A 4 -51.04 44.55 26.62
C TYR A 4 -51.18 43.91 28.01
N TYR A 5 -50.13 43.96 28.79
CA TYR A 5 -50.15 43.54 30.19
C TYR A 5 -49.87 44.73 31.07
N TYR A 6 -50.75 44.98 31.98
CA TYR A 6 -50.60 46.04 33.00
C TYR A 6 -50.24 45.43 34.34
N ASP A 7 -49.29 46.03 35.04
CA ASP A 7 -48.88 45.58 36.36
C ASP A 7 -49.90 46.07 37.44
N ASN A 8 -49.58 45.76 38.73
CA ASN A 8 -50.49 46.14 39.85
C ASN A 8 -50.54 47.64 40.09
N SER A 9 -49.61 48.43 39.54
CA SER A 9 -49.64 49.90 39.61
C SER A 9 -50.44 50.54 38.46
N GLY A 10 -50.90 49.73 37.50
CA GLY A 10 -51.58 50.14 36.28
C GLY A 10 -50.66 50.62 35.17
N GLU A 11 -49.33 50.35 35.27
CA GLU A 11 -48.38 50.70 34.26
C GLU A 11 -48.25 49.52 33.25
N ALA A 12 -48.14 49.86 31.95
CA ALA A 12 -47.92 48.86 30.93
C ALA A 12 -46.52 48.21 31.11
N VAL A 13 -46.50 46.92 31.07
CA VAL A 13 -45.24 46.16 31.09
C VAL A 13 -44.64 46.17 29.69
N ILE A 14 -43.38 46.56 29.58
CA ILE A 14 -42.62 46.62 28.33
C ILE A 14 -41.32 45.83 28.44
N ASP A 15 -40.84 45.33 27.32
CA ASP A 15 -39.53 44.68 27.12
C ASP A 15 -39.24 43.63 28.18
N ARG A 16 -40.20 42.74 28.44
CA ARG A 16 -39.98 41.60 29.38
C ARG A 16 -41.03 40.51 29.33
N TRP A 17 -40.62 39.36 29.86
CA TRP A 17 -41.47 38.19 30.03
C TRP A 17 -42.52 38.37 31.12
N LYS A 18 -43.73 37.92 30.83
CA LYS A 18 -44.81 37.75 31.81
C LYS A 18 -45.42 36.36 31.75
N SER A 19 -45.75 35.81 32.92
CA SER A 19 -46.44 34.52 32.99
C SER A 19 -47.95 34.78 33.22
N TYR A 20 -48.77 34.06 32.47
CA TYR A 20 -50.21 34.04 32.64
C TYR A 20 -50.76 32.65 32.37
N ASN A 21 -51.59 32.10 33.26
CA ASN A 21 -52.18 30.76 33.15
C ASN A 21 -51.15 29.64 32.83
N GLY A 22 -49.93 29.73 33.37
CA GLY A 22 -48.89 28.74 33.16
C GLY A 22 -48.06 28.89 31.88
N ASN A 23 -48.43 29.82 31.01
CA ASN A 23 -47.70 30.19 29.81
C ASN A 23 -46.85 31.44 30.06
N TYR A 24 -45.84 31.64 29.20
CA TYR A 24 -44.98 32.84 29.19
C TYR A 24 -45.21 33.60 27.89
N TYR A 25 -45.29 34.92 28.01
CA TYR A 25 -45.53 35.88 26.94
C TYR A 25 -44.48 36.97 27.02
N TYR A 26 -44.05 37.49 25.89
CA TYR A 26 -43.12 38.63 25.86
C TYR A 26 -43.84 39.87 25.40
N LEU A 27 -43.69 40.96 26.18
CA LEU A 27 -44.17 42.29 25.84
C LEU A 27 -43.00 43.05 25.22
N GLY A 28 -43.17 43.56 24.00
CA GLY A 28 -42.16 44.34 23.29
C GLY A 28 -41.89 45.71 23.90
N GLU A 29 -41.02 46.47 23.27
CA GLU A 29 -40.68 47.83 23.72
C GLU A 29 -41.87 48.79 23.77
N ASP A 30 -42.85 48.59 22.91
CA ASP A 30 -44.12 49.35 22.85
C ASP A 30 -45.23 48.81 23.80
N GLY A 31 -44.90 47.72 24.54
CA GLY A 31 -45.81 47.02 25.42
C GLY A 31 -46.79 46.09 24.75
N ILE A 32 -46.72 45.93 23.43
CA ILE A 32 -47.52 44.95 22.67
C ILE A 32 -46.95 43.51 22.87
N MET A 33 -47.86 42.58 23.10
CA MET A 33 -47.49 41.16 23.16
C MET A 33 -46.99 40.68 21.77
N LEU A 34 -45.76 40.19 21.71
CA LEU A 34 -45.19 39.67 20.49
C LEU A 34 -45.77 38.29 20.15
N THR A 35 -45.92 38.01 18.85
CA THR A 35 -46.47 36.75 18.32
C THR A 35 -45.69 36.32 17.10
N ASP A 36 -45.46 35.00 16.97
CA ASP A 36 -44.78 34.40 15.84
C ASP A 36 -43.39 35.04 15.56
N GLU A 37 -42.61 35.21 16.64
CA GLU A 37 -41.38 36.01 16.60
C GLU A 37 -40.27 35.39 17.45
N LEU A 38 -39.02 35.55 16.97
CA LEU A 38 -37.78 35.20 17.68
C LEU A 38 -37.43 36.34 18.64
N ILE A 39 -37.31 36.03 19.92
CA ILE A 39 -37.04 36.99 20.99
C ILE A 39 -35.57 36.86 21.41
N GLU A 40 -34.84 37.96 21.37
CA GLU A 40 -33.50 38.08 21.96
C GLU A 40 -33.60 38.68 23.36
N ASP A 41 -33.22 37.89 24.37
CA ASP A 41 -33.17 38.35 25.76
C ASP A 41 -31.75 38.14 26.31
N GLY A 42 -30.95 39.18 26.23
CA GLY A 42 -29.53 39.11 26.52
C GLY A 42 -28.78 38.22 25.50
N SER A 43 -28.12 37.18 26.01
CA SER A 43 -27.45 36.20 25.16
C SER A 43 -28.33 35.00 24.78
N GLU A 44 -29.56 34.96 25.27
CA GLU A 44 -30.45 33.82 25.07
C GLU A 44 -31.51 34.16 24.00
N ARG A 45 -31.95 33.11 23.27
CA ARG A 45 -33.02 33.24 22.28
C ARG A 45 -34.20 32.38 22.67
N TYR A 46 -35.40 32.91 22.44
CA TYR A 46 -36.68 32.27 22.68
C TYR A 46 -37.55 32.46 21.45
N TYR A 47 -38.65 31.73 21.37
CA TYR A 47 -39.65 31.95 20.34
C TYR A 47 -41.04 31.98 20.96
N VAL A 48 -41.85 32.89 20.52
CA VAL A 48 -43.29 32.94 20.85
C VAL A 48 -44.08 32.54 19.62
N ASP A 49 -45.10 31.69 19.82
CA ASP A 49 -45.93 31.18 18.73
C ASP A 49 -46.98 32.26 18.28
N ALA A 50 -47.84 31.92 17.33
CA ALA A 50 -48.90 32.79 16.81
C ALA A 50 -49.91 33.25 17.89
N ASN A 51 -49.93 32.60 19.06
CA ASN A 51 -50.73 33.00 20.22
C ASN A 51 -49.90 33.77 21.25
N GLY A 52 -48.66 34.09 20.95
CA GLY A 52 -47.71 34.75 21.85
C GLY A 52 -47.14 33.83 22.94
N VAL A 53 -47.38 32.52 22.91
CA VAL A 53 -46.94 31.58 23.93
C VAL A 53 -45.49 31.16 23.65
N MET A 54 -44.63 31.22 24.71
CA MET A 54 -43.26 30.75 24.62
C MET A 54 -43.19 29.26 24.22
N VAL A 55 -42.49 28.97 23.11
CA VAL A 55 -42.27 27.62 22.58
C VAL A 55 -41.27 26.86 23.46
N ARG A 56 -41.51 25.55 23.66
CA ARG A 56 -40.67 24.64 24.42
C ARG A 56 -40.62 23.25 23.79
N ASN A 57 -39.48 22.57 23.90
CA ASN A 57 -39.25 21.21 23.38
C ASN A 57 -39.67 21.03 21.91
N GLN A 58 -39.38 22.03 21.09
CA GLN A 58 -39.87 22.07 19.71
C GLN A 58 -38.84 22.69 18.76
N TRP A 59 -38.85 22.21 17.53
CA TRP A 59 -38.15 22.79 16.38
C TRP A 59 -39.00 23.94 15.81
N ILE A 60 -38.36 25.06 15.49
CA ILE A 60 -38.96 26.20 14.78
C ILE A 60 -38.05 26.58 13.62
N ALA A 61 -38.64 26.71 12.42
CA ALA A 61 -38.01 27.31 11.26
C ALA A 61 -38.26 28.83 11.31
N VAL A 62 -37.21 29.61 11.33
CA VAL A 62 -37.27 31.09 11.26
C VAL A 62 -36.72 31.50 9.90
N ALA A 63 -37.36 32.45 9.21
CA ALA A 63 -36.91 32.96 7.93
C ALA A 63 -35.44 33.40 8.05
N ALA A 64 -34.63 33.07 7.06
CA ALA A 64 -33.24 33.50 7.00
C ALA A 64 -33.15 35.00 6.71
N ASP A 65 -32.11 35.64 7.24
CA ASP A 65 -31.87 37.07 6.97
C ASP A 65 -31.44 37.26 5.50
N GLU A 66 -31.90 38.38 4.87
CA GLU A 66 -31.57 38.67 3.46
C GLU A 66 -30.07 38.82 3.19
N ASP A 67 -29.28 39.10 4.21
CA ASP A 67 -27.80 39.27 4.13
C ASP A 67 -27.03 37.97 4.36
N GLU A 68 -27.68 36.81 4.56
CA GLU A 68 -26.98 35.54 4.72
C GLU A 68 -26.41 35.05 3.38
N THR A 69 -25.16 34.62 3.39
CA THR A 69 -24.42 34.18 2.19
C THR A 69 -24.84 32.81 1.68
N GLU A 70 -25.57 32.03 2.49
CA GLU A 70 -26.03 30.70 2.12
C GLU A 70 -27.46 30.77 1.56
N ASP A 71 -27.69 30.02 0.45
CA ASP A 71 -28.98 29.94 -0.24
C ASP A 71 -29.95 29.01 0.51
N VAL A 72 -30.44 29.50 1.65
CA VAL A 72 -31.43 28.81 2.47
C VAL A 72 -32.57 29.75 2.82
N ASP A 73 -33.78 29.28 2.69
CA ASP A 73 -34.99 30.08 2.96
C ASP A 73 -35.25 30.32 4.47
N HIS A 74 -34.68 29.44 5.31
CA HIS A 74 -34.92 29.48 6.76
C HIS A 74 -33.78 28.84 7.54
N ARG A 75 -33.72 29.18 8.86
CA ARG A 75 -32.82 28.60 9.85
C ARG A 75 -33.61 27.84 10.90
N TRP A 76 -33.18 26.65 11.26
CA TRP A 76 -33.79 25.86 12.31
C TRP A 76 -33.19 26.14 13.67
N TYR A 77 -34.10 26.32 14.65
CA TYR A 77 -33.77 26.40 16.06
C TYR A 77 -34.51 25.32 16.85
N TYR A 78 -33.88 24.83 17.89
CA TYR A 78 -34.55 23.95 18.85
C TYR A 78 -34.63 24.60 20.20
N PHE A 79 -35.86 24.86 20.68
CA PHE A 79 -36.13 25.41 21.99
C PHE A 79 -36.28 24.29 22.99
N GLY A 80 -35.43 24.27 24.05
CA GLY A 80 -35.41 23.24 25.07
C GLY A 80 -36.56 23.38 26.09
N PRO A 81 -36.53 22.58 27.18
CA PRO A 81 -37.60 22.59 28.20
C PRO A 81 -37.79 23.94 28.90
N SER A 82 -36.76 24.77 28.97
CA SER A 82 -36.81 26.13 29.56
C SER A 82 -37.33 27.20 28.58
N GLY A 83 -37.55 26.83 27.31
CA GLY A 83 -37.86 27.79 26.24
C GLY A 83 -36.61 28.40 25.59
N LYS A 84 -35.40 28.18 26.12
CA LYS A 84 -34.15 28.67 25.54
C LYS A 84 -33.77 27.86 24.33
N ALA A 85 -33.31 28.51 23.27
CA ALA A 85 -32.67 27.84 22.14
C ALA A 85 -31.39 27.12 22.59
N TYR A 86 -31.16 25.93 22.06
CA TYR A 86 -29.84 25.30 22.19
C TYR A 86 -28.83 26.08 21.34
N ARG A 87 -27.65 26.32 21.87
CA ARG A 87 -26.60 27.07 21.18
C ARG A 87 -25.21 26.60 21.58
N ASN A 88 -24.21 26.95 20.78
CA ASN A 88 -22.78 26.66 20.97
C ASN A 88 -22.53 25.23 21.43
N THR A 89 -23.01 24.26 20.66
CA THR A 89 -22.90 22.83 20.99
C THR A 89 -22.87 21.96 19.72
N ILE A 90 -22.12 20.86 19.74
CA ILE A 90 -21.97 19.91 18.62
C ILE A 90 -22.53 18.52 18.91
N GLY A 91 -23.36 18.32 19.86
CA GLY A 91 -23.82 16.98 20.18
C GLY A 91 -25.06 16.88 21.00
N LYS A 92 -25.95 17.87 20.87
CA LYS A 92 -27.20 17.87 21.59
C LYS A 92 -28.14 16.79 21.07
N THR A 93 -28.68 15.99 21.96
CA THR A 93 -29.64 14.93 21.58
C THR A 93 -31.04 15.49 21.51
N VAL A 94 -31.68 15.37 20.35
CA VAL A 94 -33.08 15.67 20.11
C VAL A 94 -33.70 14.47 19.41
N ASN A 95 -34.75 13.89 19.99
CA ASN A 95 -35.47 12.74 19.44
C ASN A 95 -34.56 11.59 19.00
N GLY A 96 -33.50 11.31 19.77
CA GLY A 96 -32.56 10.22 19.51
C GLY A 96 -31.45 10.53 18.50
N LYS A 97 -31.51 11.62 17.77
CA LYS A 97 -30.44 12.09 16.88
C LYS A 97 -29.60 13.18 17.56
N LYS A 98 -28.36 13.35 17.10
CA LYS A 98 -27.45 14.40 17.59
C LYS A 98 -27.45 15.57 16.62
N TYR A 99 -27.50 16.78 17.15
CA TYR A 99 -27.49 18.04 16.40
C TYR A 99 -26.43 18.99 16.95
N GLY A 100 -25.96 19.89 16.11
CA GLY A 100 -25.13 21.02 16.47
C GLY A 100 -25.89 22.33 16.33
N PHE A 101 -25.49 23.31 17.12
CA PHE A 101 -26.06 24.68 17.10
C PHE A 101 -24.90 25.66 17.24
N ASP A 102 -24.88 26.70 16.41
CA ASP A 102 -23.91 27.77 16.48
C ASP A 102 -24.07 28.66 17.72
N GLU A 103 -23.34 29.75 17.77
CA GLU A 103 -23.38 30.70 18.88
C GLU A 103 -24.71 31.45 18.94
N GLU A 104 -25.37 31.67 17.81
CA GLU A 104 -26.69 32.28 17.71
C GLU A 104 -27.84 31.28 17.94
N GLY A 105 -27.57 29.98 18.02
CA GLY A 105 -28.56 28.93 18.19
C GLY A 105 -29.14 28.40 16.88
N LYS A 106 -28.61 28.79 15.73
CA LYS A 106 -28.95 28.23 14.43
C LYS A 106 -28.44 26.80 14.33
N MET A 107 -29.27 25.88 13.85
CA MET A 107 -28.87 24.49 13.62
C MET A 107 -27.74 24.41 12.58
N LEU A 108 -26.66 23.73 12.93
CA LEU A 108 -25.57 23.46 12.02
C LEU A 108 -25.96 22.37 11.01
N TYR A 109 -25.58 22.56 9.75
CA TYR A 109 -25.70 21.56 8.68
C TYR A 109 -24.48 21.57 7.75
N GLY A 110 -24.33 20.55 6.90
CA GLY A 110 -23.19 20.42 6.00
C GLY A 110 -21.87 20.25 6.74
N PHE A 111 -20.84 20.91 6.25
CA PHE A 111 -19.48 20.83 6.76
C PHE A 111 -19.22 21.86 7.84
N VAL A 112 -18.67 21.41 8.97
CA VAL A 112 -18.50 22.23 10.16
C VAL A 112 -17.06 22.15 10.66
N ASP A 113 -16.42 23.31 10.86
CA ASP A 113 -15.17 23.49 11.58
C ASP A 113 -15.49 23.82 13.05
N SER A 114 -14.96 23.00 13.97
CA SER A 114 -15.11 23.25 15.42
C SER A 114 -13.79 23.59 16.11
N LYS A 115 -12.67 23.54 15.38
CA LYS A 115 -11.32 23.70 15.97
C LYS A 115 -10.99 25.16 16.30
N ASN A 116 -11.40 26.07 15.43
CA ASN A 116 -11.12 27.50 15.61
C ASN A 116 -12.33 28.27 16.12
N SER A 117 -13.50 27.99 15.58
CA SER A 117 -14.80 28.48 16.02
C SER A 117 -15.88 27.55 15.52
N LEU A 118 -16.90 27.29 16.28
CA LEU A 118 -18.00 26.43 15.86
C LEU A 118 -18.81 27.11 14.75
N ARG A 119 -18.55 26.80 13.50
CA ARG A 119 -19.18 27.42 12.34
C ARG A 119 -19.32 26.46 11.17
N MET A 120 -20.30 26.73 10.31
CA MET A 120 -20.43 26.09 9.00
C MET A 120 -19.39 26.67 8.05
N ILE A 121 -18.87 25.81 7.14
CA ILE A 121 -17.85 26.16 6.13
C ILE A 121 -18.27 25.68 4.73
N ASN A 122 -19.57 25.57 4.48
CA ASN A 122 -20.13 25.04 3.23
C ASN A 122 -19.71 25.85 1.99
N ASP A 123 -19.47 27.15 2.14
CA ASP A 123 -19.09 28.09 1.08
C ASP A 123 -17.57 28.11 0.84
N GLU A 124 -16.79 27.41 1.65
CA GLU A 124 -15.34 27.37 1.49
C GLU A 124 -14.94 26.36 0.41
N GLU A 125 -13.77 26.57 -0.17
CA GLU A 125 -13.18 25.64 -1.13
C GLU A 125 -12.87 24.29 -0.44
N GLU A 126 -13.29 23.19 -1.03
CA GLU A 126 -13.11 21.81 -0.54
C GLU A 126 -13.44 21.66 0.96
N PRO A 127 -14.64 22.04 1.40
CA PRO A 127 -14.98 22.14 2.82
C PRO A 127 -14.82 20.80 3.55
N ILE A 128 -15.01 19.68 2.86
CA ILE A 128 -14.85 18.33 3.42
C ILE A 128 -13.42 18.05 3.93
N LEU A 129 -12.39 18.62 3.32
CA LEU A 129 -10.99 18.43 3.74
C LEU A 129 -10.73 19.16 5.08
N ARG A 130 -11.34 20.32 5.28
CA ARG A 130 -11.13 21.19 6.45
C ARG A 130 -12.05 20.86 7.61
N ALA A 131 -13.31 20.48 7.33
CA ALA A 131 -14.31 20.16 8.34
C ALA A 131 -13.87 18.98 9.21
N ASP A 132 -14.15 19.06 10.49
CA ASP A 132 -14.01 17.96 11.44
C ASP A 132 -15.35 17.26 11.76
N TYR A 133 -16.50 17.87 11.40
CA TYR A 133 -17.85 17.29 11.47
C TYR A 133 -18.61 17.45 10.17
N TYR A 134 -19.55 16.55 9.94
CA TYR A 134 -20.57 16.67 8.90
C TYR A 134 -21.95 16.50 9.52
N PHE A 135 -22.81 17.47 9.28
CA PHE A 135 -24.20 17.49 9.72
C PHE A 135 -25.10 17.51 8.49
N GLY A 136 -25.86 16.56 8.23
CA GLY A 136 -26.80 16.40 7.12
C GLY A 136 -27.09 17.60 6.22
N THR A 137 -28.36 17.74 5.83
CA THR A 137 -28.83 18.87 5.01
C THR A 137 -29.34 20.01 5.88
N SER A 138 -29.64 21.17 5.28
CA SER A 138 -30.30 22.34 5.96
C SER A 138 -31.62 21.97 6.64
N ASP A 139 -32.33 20.93 6.16
CA ASP A 139 -33.60 20.47 6.74
C ASP A 139 -33.45 19.30 7.72
N ASP A 140 -32.39 18.52 7.63
CA ASP A 140 -32.04 17.45 8.59
C ASP A 140 -30.57 17.56 8.97
N GLY A 141 -30.24 18.50 9.84
CA GLY A 141 -28.90 18.71 10.37
C GLY A 141 -28.46 17.68 11.39
N ALA A 142 -28.87 16.44 11.24
CA ALA A 142 -28.40 15.34 12.11
C ALA A 142 -26.93 15.05 11.89
N ARG A 143 -26.18 14.98 13.00
CA ARG A 143 -24.73 14.71 12.96
C ARG A 143 -24.44 13.36 12.35
N HIS A 144 -23.61 13.36 11.30
CA HIS A 144 -23.19 12.15 10.61
C HIS A 144 -22.24 11.29 11.46
N THR A 145 -22.32 9.98 11.31
CA THR A 145 -21.39 8.98 11.87
C THR A 145 -21.25 7.84 10.87
N GLY A 146 -20.07 7.21 10.82
CA GLY A 146 -19.83 6.12 9.88
C GLY A 146 -19.16 6.60 8.59
N TRP A 147 -19.30 5.82 7.53
CA TRP A 147 -18.73 6.11 6.23
C TRP A 147 -19.50 7.25 5.52
N LEU A 148 -18.73 8.16 4.93
CA LEU A 148 -19.23 9.18 4.00
C LEU A 148 -18.47 9.00 2.67
N ARG A 149 -19.22 8.79 1.58
CA ARG A 149 -18.72 8.80 0.22
C ARG A 149 -18.92 10.20 -0.36
N TYR A 150 -17.84 10.79 -0.85
CA TYR A 150 -17.84 12.12 -1.46
C TYR A 150 -17.51 11.95 -2.95
N GLU A 151 -18.37 12.44 -3.84
CA GLU A 151 -18.32 12.19 -5.29
C GLU A 151 -17.78 13.38 -6.10
N ASP A 152 -17.70 14.56 -5.49
CA ASP A 152 -17.11 15.73 -6.16
C ASP A 152 -15.59 15.58 -6.21
N GLY A 153 -14.96 16.05 -7.31
CA GLY A 153 -13.51 16.12 -7.43
C GLY A 153 -12.90 16.94 -6.30
N LEU A 154 -11.72 16.54 -5.85
CA LEU A 154 -10.94 17.31 -4.88
C LEU A 154 -9.66 17.77 -5.59
N ASP A 155 -9.66 19.02 -6.07
CA ASP A 155 -8.57 19.58 -6.89
C ASP A 155 -7.21 19.48 -6.21
N GLU A 156 -7.16 19.60 -4.90
CA GLU A 156 -5.95 19.44 -4.10
C GLU A 156 -5.39 18.00 -4.19
N TYR A 157 -6.26 16.98 -4.34
CA TYR A 157 -5.88 15.58 -4.50
C TYR A 157 -5.68 15.18 -5.95
N ASP A 158 -6.49 15.71 -6.85
CA ASP A 158 -6.43 15.42 -8.30
C ASP A 158 -5.19 16.02 -8.95
N ASN A 159 -4.74 17.19 -8.46
CA ASN A 159 -3.54 17.89 -8.91
C ASN A 159 -2.29 17.64 -8.04
N ALA A 160 -2.42 16.95 -6.92
CA ALA A 160 -1.24 16.53 -6.17
C ALA A 160 -0.36 15.73 -7.10
N ASP A 161 0.82 16.28 -7.37
CA ASP A 161 1.84 15.66 -8.21
C ASP A 161 1.86 14.17 -7.85
N THR A 162 1.58 13.32 -8.81
CA THR A 162 1.36 11.88 -8.64
C THR A 162 2.65 11.20 -8.21
N ASP A 163 3.21 11.68 -7.14
CA ASP A 163 4.24 11.01 -6.41
C ASP A 163 3.59 9.75 -5.84
N VAL A 164 3.94 8.69 -6.43
CA VAL A 164 3.46 7.34 -6.56
C VAL A 164 3.06 6.64 -5.24
N ASN A 165 3.05 7.36 -4.12
CA ASN A 165 2.68 6.80 -2.82
C ASN A 165 1.20 6.47 -2.70
N ASN A 166 0.37 6.94 -3.63
CA ASN A 166 -1.07 6.81 -3.49
C ASN A 166 -1.79 6.32 -4.74
N GLY A 167 -1.20 5.45 -5.53
CA GLY A 167 -1.85 4.91 -6.73
C GLY A 167 -2.84 5.93 -7.31
N ASN A 168 -2.88 6.16 -8.53
CA ASN A 168 -3.71 7.10 -9.26
C ASN A 168 -4.77 7.83 -8.40
N ARG A 169 -4.49 9.05 -7.93
CA ARG A 169 -5.40 9.87 -7.11
C ARG A 169 -6.52 10.54 -7.91
N ASP A 170 -6.57 10.30 -9.19
CA ASP A 170 -7.69 10.70 -10.05
C ASP A 170 -8.88 9.76 -9.79
N HIS A 171 -9.45 9.89 -8.62
CA HIS A 171 -10.64 9.13 -8.23
C HIS A 171 -11.91 9.95 -8.43
N SER A 172 -12.92 9.31 -9.00
CA SER A 172 -14.26 9.88 -9.11
C SER A 172 -14.99 9.99 -7.76
N CYS A 173 -14.41 9.47 -6.68
CA CYS A 173 -14.96 9.54 -5.33
C CYS A 173 -13.88 9.35 -4.26
N TYR A 174 -14.17 9.84 -3.07
CA TYR A 174 -13.33 9.77 -1.89
C TYR A 174 -14.12 9.26 -0.70
N TRP A 175 -13.49 8.53 0.22
CA TRP A 175 -14.13 8.00 1.40
C TRP A 175 -13.57 8.61 2.68
N PHE A 176 -14.48 8.95 3.59
CA PHE A 176 -14.21 9.49 4.90
C PHE A 176 -14.89 8.65 5.97
N TRP A 177 -14.36 8.64 7.17
CA TRP A 177 -14.97 7.98 8.32
C TRP A 177 -15.18 8.94 9.47
N TYR A 178 -16.43 9.03 9.95
CA TYR A 178 -16.80 9.78 11.12
C TYR A 178 -17.05 8.83 12.30
N GLY A 179 -16.36 9.06 13.43
CA GLY A 179 -16.48 8.25 14.63
C GLY A 179 -17.87 8.32 15.28
N SER A 180 -18.10 7.52 16.31
CA SER A 180 -19.35 7.56 17.08
C SER A 180 -19.59 8.93 17.77
N ASN A 181 -18.50 9.67 18.01
CA ASN A 181 -18.57 11.07 18.48
C ASN A 181 -18.85 12.06 17.35
N GLY A 182 -18.97 11.62 16.11
CA GLY A 182 -19.19 12.43 14.91
C GLY A 182 -17.94 13.10 14.35
N GLU A 183 -16.78 12.94 14.98
CA GLU A 183 -15.54 13.56 14.54
C GLU A 183 -14.89 12.75 13.40
N LYS A 184 -14.44 13.45 12.35
CA LYS A 184 -13.75 12.89 11.20
C LYS A 184 -12.42 12.22 11.63
N ARG A 185 -12.12 11.07 11.08
CA ARG A 185 -10.86 10.37 11.31
C ARG A 185 -9.76 10.83 10.37
N THR A 186 -8.56 11.04 10.94
CA THR A 186 -7.35 11.48 10.23
C THR A 186 -6.15 10.56 10.54
N SER A 187 -6.42 9.29 10.88
CA SER A 187 -5.39 8.30 11.20
C SER A 187 -5.96 6.89 11.14
N ALA A 188 -5.09 5.90 11.23
CA ALA A 188 -5.47 4.50 11.13
C ALA A 188 -6.56 4.09 12.14
N LYS A 189 -7.54 3.34 11.66
CA LYS A 189 -8.68 2.86 12.44
C LYS A 189 -9.08 1.44 12.06
N LYS A 190 -9.45 0.63 13.06
CA LYS A 190 -10.13 -0.64 12.84
C LYS A 190 -11.65 -0.41 12.81
N ILE A 191 -12.28 -0.79 11.69
CA ILE A 191 -13.71 -0.62 11.43
C ILE A 191 -14.25 -1.98 11.00
N ASN A 192 -15.25 -2.51 11.69
CA ASN A 192 -15.88 -3.81 11.39
C ASN A 192 -14.88 -4.95 11.15
N GLY A 193 -13.79 -5.00 11.92
CA GLY A 193 -12.76 -6.04 11.82
C GLY A 193 -11.63 -5.75 10.85
N HIS A 194 -11.77 -4.84 9.92
CA HIS A 194 -10.77 -4.41 8.95
C HIS A 194 -10.03 -3.16 9.40
N LYS A 195 -8.76 -3.04 9.06
CA LYS A 195 -7.96 -1.84 9.33
C LYS A 195 -7.94 -0.96 8.09
N TYR A 196 -8.18 0.32 8.29
CA TYR A 196 -8.08 1.39 7.30
C TYR A 196 -7.11 2.45 7.78
N ASN A 197 -6.62 3.27 6.88
CA ASN A 197 -5.85 4.45 7.21
C ASN A 197 -6.45 5.67 6.51
N PHE A 198 -6.30 6.82 7.14
CA PHE A 198 -6.78 8.09 6.64
C PHE A 198 -5.64 9.10 6.77
N ASP A 199 -5.51 9.97 5.79
CA ASP A 199 -4.52 11.04 5.82
C ASP A 199 -4.90 12.16 6.82
N GLU A 200 -4.12 13.23 6.84
CA GLU A 200 -4.33 14.37 7.74
C GLU A 200 -5.64 15.12 7.47
N ASN A 201 -6.17 15.07 6.25
CA ASN A 201 -7.45 15.66 5.84
C ASN A 201 -8.63 14.69 6.00
N GLY A 202 -8.35 13.44 6.37
CA GLY A 202 -9.35 12.41 6.61
C GLY A 202 -9.73 11.59 5.38
N VAL A 203 -9.03 11.75 4.26
CA VAL A 203 -9.24 10.93 3.05
C VAL A 203 -8.71 9.51 3.30
N MET A 204 -9.53 8.51 3.00
CA MET A 204 -9.12 7.11 3.10
C MET A 204 -7.96 6.81 2.14
N LEU A 205 -6.87 6.30 2.70
CA LEU A 205 -5.69 5.92 1.92
C LEU A 205 -5.90 4.55 1.25
N THR A 206 -5.40 4.47 0.01
CA THR A 206 -5.30 3.25 -0.80
C THR A 206 -3.85 3.02 -1.17
N SER A 207 -3.49 1.83 -1.70
CA SER A 207 -2.13 1.48 -2.09
C SER A 207 -1.13 1.46 -0.91
N PHE A 208 0.12 1.87 -1.11
CA PHE A 208 1.11 1.96 -0.03
C PHE A 208 0.81 3.15 0.89
N ASP A 209 1.13 3.01 2.18
CA ASP A 209 1.16 4.16 3.09
C ASP A 209 2.45 5.00 2.87
N ASP A 210 2.53 6.15 3.55
CA ASP A 210 3.64 7.11 3.38
C ASP A 210 4.95 6.67 4.08
N ALA A 211 5.19 5.37 4.20
CA ALA A 211 6.42 4.86 4.80
C ALA A 211 7.65 5.23 3.97
N ALA A 212 8.71 5.71 4.63
CA ALA A 212 9.94 6.12 3.98
C ALA A 212 10.71 4.96 3.33
N THR A 213 10.43 3.73 3.75
CA THR A 213 11.06 2.51 3.25
C THR A 213 10.05 1.38 3.09
N ALA A 214 10.31 0.50 2.15
CA ALA A 214 9.48 -0.69 1.91
C ALA A 214 9.31 -1.58 3.14
N SER A 215 10.34 -1.72 3.99
CA SER A 215 10.30 -2.57 5.19
C SER A 215 9.34 -2.07 6.27
N GLU A 216 9.00 -0.79 6.26
CA GLU A 216 8.06 -0.15 7.18
C GLU A 216 6.66 -0.07 6.58
N ALA A 217 6.54 -0.17 5.26
CA ALA A 217 5.33 0.07 4.50
C ALA A 217 4.22 -0.95 4.78
N LEU A 218 3.02 -0.44 4.86
CA LEU A 218 1.77 -1.18 4.83
C LEU A 218 1.10 -0.99 3.47
N TYR A 219 0.40 -2.00 3.00
CA TYR A 219 -0.36 -1.90 1.76
C TYR A 219 -1.86 -2.02 2.01
N TYR A 220 -2.59 -1.01 1.58
CA TYR A 220 -4.04 -0.95 1.59
C TYR A 220 -4.58 -1.28 0.20
N SER A 221 -5.80 -1.81 0.12
CA SER A 221 -6.39 -2.13 -1.18
C SER A 221 -6.40 -0.90 -2.09
N ALA A 222 -5.92 -1.04 -3.31
CA ALA A 222 -6.02 0.00 -4.33
C ALA A 222 -7.45 0.18 -4.85
N ASP A 223 -8.35 -0.77 -4.55
CA ASP A 223 -9.78 -0.63 -4.84
C ASP A 223 -10.38 0.41 -3.89
N ILE A 224 -10.79 1.55 -4.44
CA ILE A 224 -11.34 2.68 -3.68
C ILE A 224 -12.59 2.30 -2.87
N GLU A 225 -13.35 1.32 -3.31
CA GLU A 225 -14.53 0.83 -2.58
C GLU A 225 -14.15 -0.10 -1.42
N ASN A 226 -12.89 -0.51 -1.34
CA ASN A 226 -12.39 -1.39 -0.29
C ASN A 226 -11.47 -0.65 0.68
N GLY A 227 -10.31 -0.14 0.23
CA GLY A 227 -9.32 0.59 1.04
C GLY A 227 -8.77 -0.14 2.27
N SER A 228 -9.11 -1.41 2.50
CA SER A 228 -8.67 -2.14 3.71
C SER A 228 -7.24 -2.63 3.63
N LEU A 229 -6.56 -2.72 4.78
CA LEU A 229 -5.21 -3.27 4.90
C LEU A 229 -5.15 -4.71 4.35
N GLN A 230 -4.27 -4.93 3.38
CA GLN A 230 -4.08 -6.21 2.71
C GLN A 230 -3.05 -7.06 3.47
N LYS A 231 -3.45 -8.26 3.88
CA LYS A 231 -2.61 -9.20 4.64
C LYS A 231 -2.46 -10.51 3.89
N ASN A 232 -1.24 -11.04 3.84
CA ASN A 232 -0.92 -12.26 3.13
C ASN A 232 -1.41 -12.22 1.67
N LYS A 233 -1.17 -11.10 0.97
CA LYS A 233 -1.60 -10.87 -0.41
C LYS A 233 -0.42 -10.66 -1.34
N TRP A 234 -0.53 -11.18 -2.55
CA TRP A 234 0.29 -10.76 -3.68
C TRP A 234 -0.28 -9.47 -4.25
N ILE A 235 0.61 -8.57 -4.63
CA ILE A 235 0.30 -7.23 -5.11
C ILE A 235 1.13 -6.98 -6.35
N TRP A 236 0.48 -6.56 -7.42
CA TRP A 236 1.11 -6.14 -8.67
C TRP A 236 0.87 -4.65 -8.85
N THR A 237 1.91 -3.83 -8.73
CA THR A 237 1.82 -2.37 -8.78
C THR A 237 3.20 -1.75 -8.92
N SER A 238 3.27 -0.47 -9.28
CA SER A 238 4.50 0.31 -9.26
C SER A 238 4.94 0.59 -7.82
N ALA A 239 6.25 0.67 -7.62
CA ALA A 239 6.81 1.04 -6.33
C ALA A 239 6.74 2.56 -6.10
N PRO A 240 6.64 3.01 -4.83
CA PRO A 240 6.78 4.43 -4.50
C PRO A 240 8.16 4.98 -4.91
N LYS A 241 8.19 6.11 -5.61
CA LYS A 241 9.45 6.80 -5.99
C LYS A 241 10.29 7.21 -4.78
N SER A 242 9.64 7.48 -3.65
CA SER A 242 10.30 7.77 -2.38
C SER A 242 11.24 6.66 -1.89
N TRP A 243 11.09 5.42 -2.40
CA TRP A 243 11.99 4.30 -2.08
C TRP A 243 13.25 4.26 -2.96
N GLY A 244 13.44 5.26 -3.84
CA GLY A 244 14.61 5.34 -4.72
C GLY A 244 14.54 4.44 -5.95
N ILE A 245 13.35 4.00 -6.33
CA ILE A 245 13.09 3.23 -7.54
C ILE A 245 12.68 4.25 -8.62
N GLU A 246 13.50 4.35 -9.66
CA GLU A 246 13.34 5.39 -10.70
C GLU A 246 12.48 4.92 -11.88
N ASP A 247 12.25 3.61 -12.02
CA ASP A 247 11.37 3.08 -13.06
C ASP A 247 9.90 3.23 -12.67
N ASP A 248 9.04 3.33 -13.66
CA ASP A 248 7.58 3.35 -13.49
C ASP A 248 6.97 1.96 -13.72
N ASP A 249 7.79 0.90 -13.73
CA ASP A 249 7.35 -0.45 -13.96
C ASP A 249 6.57 -1.02 -12.78
N GLU A 250 5.60 -1.87 -13.10
CA GLU A 250 4.89 -2.63 -12.07
C GLU A 250 5.71 -3.84 -11.65
N HIS A 251 5.68 -4.13 -10.34
CA HIS A 251 6.43 -5.22 -9.71
C HIS A 251 5.53 -6.08 -8.82
N TRP A 252 5.94 -7.29 -8.57
CA TRP A 252 5.32 -8.15 -7.58
C TRP A 252 5.87 -7.89 -6.19
N PHE A 253 4.94 -7.58 -5.29
CA PHE A 253 5.17 -7.49 -3.85
C PHE A 253 4.36 -8.55 -3.11
N ARG A 254 4.72 -8.80 -1.86
CA ARG A 254 3.97 -9.68 -0.97
C ARG A 254 3.84 -9.08 0.41
N THR A 255 2.63 -9.01 0.94
CA THR A 255 2.40 -8.62 2.33
C THR A 255 2.46 -9.82 3.28
N ASP A 256 2.91 -9.58 4.49
CA ASP A 256 2.90 -10.55 5.59
C ASP A 256 1.52 -10.60 6.30
N GLY A 257 1.42 -11.38 7.39
CA GLY A 257 0.20 -11.48 8.20
C GLY A 257 -0.18 -10.21 8.95
N LYS A 258 0.69 -9.20 8.97
CA LYS A 258 0.45 -7.88 9.57
C LYS A 258 0.15 -6.81 8.53
N GLY A 259 0.25 -7.14 7.23
CA GLY A 259 0.07 -6.21 6.12
C GLY A 259 1.34 -5.46 5.71
N ARG A 260 2.52 -5.80 6.27
CA ARG A 260 3.82 -5.21 5.90
C ARG A 260 4.36 -5.87 4.66
N ILE A 261 5.08 -5.11 3.86
CA ILE A 261 5.82 -5.64 2.71
C ILE A 261 6.95 -6.55 3.19
N ILE A 262 7.09 -7.71 2.55
CA ILE A 262 8.21 -8.63 2.78
C ILE A 262 9.41 -8.11 2.00
N THR A 263 10.53 -7.85 2.67
CA THR A 263 11.74 -7.26 2.11
C THR A 263 12.98 -8.08 2.47
N GLY A 264 14.03 -7.98 1.67
CA GLY A 264 15.39 -8.42 1.97
C GLY A 264 15.54 -9.90 2.31
N THR A 265 14.67 -10.80 1.83
CA THR A 265 14.71 -12.18 2.30
C THR A 265 14.08 -13.19 1.32
N THR A 266 14.51 -14.44 1.42
CA THR A 266 13.74 -15.56 0.83
C THR A 266 12.62 -15.99 1.77
N LYS A 267 11.42 -16.14 1.23
CA LYS A 267 10.22 -16.51 1.98
C LYS A 267 9.52 -17.73 1.38
N LYS A 268 9.05 -18.65 2.24
CA LYS A 268 8.18 -19.75 1.83
C LYS A 268 6.71 -19.27 1.83
N ILE A 269 6.08 -19.33 0.66
CA ILE A 269 4.69 -18.95 0.43
C ILE A 269 4.04 -20.10 -0.35
N ASP A 270 2.93 -20.63 0.15
CA ASP A 270 2.20 -21.74 -0.48
C ASP A 270 3.10 -22.90 -0.93
N ASN A 271 4.01 -23.32 -0.03
CA ASN A 271 5.02 -24.38 -0.23
C ASN A 271 6.10 -24.10 -1.31
N LYS A 272 6.17 -22.88 -1.84
CA LYS A 272 7.20 -22.43 -2.80
C LYS A 272 8.06 -21.35 -2.15
N PHE A 273 9.30 -21.20 -2.62
CA PHE A 273 10.22 -20.17 -2.11
C PHE A 273 10.34 -19.05 -3.13
N TYR A 274 10.33 -17.83 -2.64
CA TYR A 274 10.50 -16.59 -3.39
C TYR A 274 11.56 -15.75 -2.72
N VAL A 275 12.21 -14.87 -3.46
CA VAL A 275 13.15 -13.89 -2.91
C VAL A 275 12.67 -12.48 -3.20
N PHE A 276 12.81 -11.62 -2.21
CA PHE A 276 12.46 -10.20 -2.26
C PHE A 276 13.71 -9.39 -1.98
N ASP A 277 13.94 -8.35 -2.74
CA ASP A 277 15.01 -7.40 -2.46
C ASP A 277 14.68 -6.47 -1.28
N ASP A 278 15.56 -5.54 -0.97
CA ASP A 278 15.39 -4.61 0.15
C ASP A 278 14.21 -3.64 -0.06
N ASN A 279 13.80 -3.43 -1.31
CA ASN A 279 12.61 -2.65 -1.68
C ASN A 279 11.33 -3.50 -1.75
N GLY A 280 11.41 -4.79 -1.41
CA GLY A 280 10.27 -5.72 -1.42
C GLY A 280 9.86 -6.21 -2.80
N ILE A 281 10.62 -5.90 -3.85
CA ILE A 281 10.37 -6.38 -5.20
C ILE A 281 10.74 -7.86 -5.28
N MET A 282 9.80 -8.70 -5.72
CA MET A 282 10.06 -10.11 -5.98
C MET A 282 11.00 -10.27 -7.15
N GLN A 283 12.15 -10.89 -6.91
CA GLN A 283 13.15 -11.16 -7.94
C GLN A 283 12.87 -12.47 -8.66
N HIS A 284 13.27 -12.57 -9.91
CA HIS A 284 13.17 -13.74 -10.77
C HIS A 284 14.47 -13.99 -11.54
N SER A 285 14.53 -15.09 -12.34
CA SER A 285 15.72 -15.50 -13.08
C SER A 285 16.87 -15.96 -12.17
N LEU A 286 18.09 -15.62 -12.46
CA LEU A 286 19.28 -16.00 -11.69
C LEU A 286 19.60 -14.94 -10.65
N VAL A 287 19.77 -15.36 -9.39
CA VAL A 287 20.04 -14.46 -8.27
C VAL A 287 21.14 -15.06 -7.39
N PHE A 288 22.12 -14.25 -7.02
CA PHE A 288 23.13 -14.60 -6.02
C PHE A 288 22.61 -14.33 -4.61
N LEU A 289 22.65 -15.36 -3.76
CA LEU A 289 22.28 -15.25 -2.34
C LEU A 289 23.49 -15.47 -1.45
N LYS A 290 23.46 -14.94 -0.23
CA LYS A 290 24.58 -15.04 0.73
C LYS A 290 24.87 -16.47 1.19
N ASP A 291 23.83 -17.25 1.45
CA ASP A 291 23.93 -18.58 2.03
C ASP A 291 23.42 -19.69 1.12
N ALA A 292 23.76 -20.95 1.47
CA ALA A 292 23.22 -22.13 0.82
C ALA A 292 21.97 -22.68 1.53
N LYS A 293 20.92 -21.84 1.68
CA LYS A 293 19.63 -22.19 2.33
C LYS A 293 18.43 -21.65 1.56
N LYS A 294 17.26 -22.26 1.71
CA LYS A 294 16.03 -21.87 0.99
C LYS A 294 15.28 -20.70 1.62
N ALA A 295 15.21 -20.66 2.95
CA ALA A 295 14.39 -19.69 3.68
C ALA A 295 15.27 -18.75 4.52
N GLY A 296 14.85 -17.49 4.66
CA GLY A 296 15.57 -16.49 5.43
C GLY A 296 16.97 -16.20 4.88
N ASN A 297 17.13 -16.30 3.55
CA ASN A 297 18.37 -16.01 2.83
C ASN A 297 18.24 -14.64 2.18
N GLU A 298 19.33 -13.92 2.06
CA GLU A 298 19.36 -12.56 1.52
C GLU A 298 20.07 -12.54 0.19
N ILE A 299 19.73 -11.60 -0.68
CA ILE A 299 20.47 -11.32 -1.89
C ILE A 299 21.88 -10.84 -1.51
N ASP A 300 22.88 -11.35 -2.20
CA ASP A 300 24.27 -10.91 -2.01
C ASP A 300 24.55 -9.69 -2.90
N THR A 301 24.21 -8.54 -2.40
CA THR A 301 24.37 -7.25 -3.11
C THR A 301 25.83 -6.86 -3.34
N SER A 302 26.79 -7.58 -2.75
CA SER A 302 28.23 -7.37 -3.01
C SER A 302 28.67 -7.93 -4.37
N ILE A 303 27.87 -8.84 -4.96
CA ILE A 303 28.17 -9.45 -6.25
C ILE A 303 27.72 -8.51 -7.37
N ASN A 304 28.69 -7.99 -8.11
CA ASN A 304 28.47 -7.10 -9.25
C ASN A 304 29.40 -7.48 -10.42
N GLY A 305 28.96 -7.21 -11.64
CA GLY A 305 29.73 -7.52 -12.85
C GLY A 305 28.98 -7.16 -14.12
N ASN A 306 29.50 -7.60 -15.27
CA ASN A 306 28.77 -7.44 -16.53
C ASN A 306 27.47 -8.24 -16.48
N GLY A 307 26.31 -7.57 -16.66
CA GLY A 307 24.99 -8.19 -16.54
C GLY A 307 24.64 -8.65 -15.11
N ILE A 308 25.34 -8.20 -14.07
CA ILE A 308 25.06 -8.54 -12.68
C ILE A 308 25.06 -7.26 -11.84
N THR A 309 23.92 -6.92 -11.29
CA THR A 309 23.74 -5.72 -10.44
C THR A 309 23.19 -6.15 -9.09
N ASN A 310 23.91 -5.82 -8.00
CA ASN A 310 23.49 -6.12 -6.64
C ASN A 310 23.02 -7.59 -6.45
N GLY A 311 23.74 -8.55 -7.08
CA GLY A 311 23.43 -9.97 -7.00
C GLY A 311 22.31 -10.47 -7.91
N VAL A 312 21.63 -9.61 -8.64
CA VAL A 312 20.62 -9.99 -9.63
C VAL A 312 21.24 -10.05 -11.03
N VAL A 313 20.95 -11.12 -11.76
CA VAL A 313 21.53 -11.40 -13.08
C VAL A 313 20.55 -11.03 -14.18
N ASP A 314 20.98 -10.15 -15.06
CA ASP A 314 20.38 -9.94 -16.38
C ASP A 314 20.94 -10.98 -17.35
N VAL A 315 20.14 -11.99 -17.68
CA VAL A 315 20.56 -13.12 -18.52
C VAL A 315 20.76 -12.74 -19.99
N ASP A 316 20.21 -11.62 -20.43
CA ASP A 316 20.36 -11.12 -21.79
C ASP A 316 21.71 -10.40 -21.97
N VAL A 317 22.37 -10.01 -20.87
CA VAL A 317 23.65 -9.30 -20.84
C VAL A 317 24.80 -10.18 -20.29
N ALA A 318 24.53 -10.96 -19.24
CA ALA A 318 25.54 -11.80 -18.59
C ALA A 318 25.90 -13.03 -19.43
N THR A 319 27.18 -13.29 -19.54
CA THR A 319 27.74 -14.50 -20.16
C THR A 319 28.02 -15.61 -19.10
N ALA A 320 28.29 -16.82 -19.56
CA ALA A 320 28.74 -17.89 -18.65
C ALA A 320 30.03 -17.51 -17.90
N GLU A 321 30.97 -16.81 -18.55
CA GLU A 321 32.19 -16.34 -17.91
C GLU A 321 31.93 -15.35 -16.79
N ASP A 322 30.96 -14.44 -16.99
CA ASP A 322 30.55 -13.46 -15.97
C ASP A 322 29.97 -14.16 -14.72
N LEU A 323 29.13 -15.20 -14.92
CA LEU A 323 28.59 -16.00 -13.83
C LEU A 323 29.67 -16.77 -13.06
N LEU A 324 30.66 -17.37 -13.79
CA LEU A 324 31.78 -18.09 -13.18
C LEU A 324 32.65 -17.14 -12.35
N ARG A 325 32.93 -15.93 -12.87
CA ARG A 325 33.71 -14.91 -12.19
C ARG A 325 32.97 -14.41 -10.93
N ALA A 326 31.69 -14.14 -11.04
CA ALA A 326 30.83 -13.73 -9.91
C ALA A 326 30.76 -14.83 -8.83
N GLY A 327 30.61 -16.10 -9.23
CA GLY A 327 30.61 -17.23 -8.31
C GLY A 327 31.91 -17.39 -7.51
N MET A 328 33.06 -17.04 -8.11
CA MET A 328 34.35 -17.04 -7.42
C MET A 328 34.45 -15.94 -6.34
N MET A 329 33.63 -14.88 -6.39
CA MET A 329 33.54 -13.86 -5.35
C MET A 329 32.85 -14.34 -4.09
N GLY A 330 32.19 -15.52 -4.12
CA GLY A 330 31.65 -16.19 -2.93
C GLY A 330 30.14 -16.35 -2.88
N GLY A 331 29.38 -15.64 -3.69
CA GLY A 331 27.92 -15.73 -3.75
C GLY A 331 27.43 -17.12 -4.17
N LYS A 332 26.24 -17.50 -3.73
CA LYS A 332 25.58 -18.76 -4.09
C LYS A 332 24.49 -18.46 -5.11
N LEU A 333 24.64 -18.98 -6.33
CA LEU A 333 23.69 -18.75 -7.41
C LEU A 333 22.44 -19.62 -7.22
N TYR A 334 21.27 -19.03 -7.43
CA TYR A 334 19.96 -19.67 -7.41
C TYR A 334 19.20 -19.33 -8.67
N PHE A 335 18.20 -20.16 -8.99
CA PHE A 335 17.29 -19.88 -10.07
C PHE A 335 15.86 -19.74 -9.56
N PHE A 336 15.27 -18.59 -9.83
CA PHE A 336 13.85 -18.28 -9.61
C PHE A 336 13.18 -18.19 -11.00
N GLY A 337 12.14 -18.99 -11.24
CA GLY A 337 11.53 -19.07 -12.57
C GLY A 337 11.17 -17.70 -13.15
N HIS A 338 11.41 -17.55 -14.45
CA HIS A 338 11.14 -16.30 -15.20
C HIS A 338 9.98 -16.44 -16.21
N VAL A 339 9.42 -17.64 -16.36
CA VAL A 339 8.23 -17.87 -17.19
C VAL A 339 6.97 -17.69 -16.36
N GLU A 340 5.88 -17.24 -16.98
CA GLU A 340 4.64 -16.83 -16.32
C GLU A 340 4.13 -17.79 -15.23
N GLN A 341 4.16 -19.11 -15.51
CA GLN A 341 3.70 -20.13 -14.55
C GLN A 341 4.66 -20.40 -13.38
N LEU A 342 5.92 -19.99 -13.48
CA LEU A 342 6.98 -20.24 -12.51
C LEU A 342 7.61 -18.94 -11.99
N GLN A 343 7.09 -17.81 -12.35
CA GLN A 343 7.69 -16.51 -12.06
C GLN A 343 8.00 -16.34 -10.57
N GLY A 344 9.25 -16.04 -10.28
CA GLY A 344 9.77 -15.84 -8.93
C GLY A 344 9.89 -17.09 -8.06
N GLN A 345 9.46 -18.28 -8.53
CA GLN A 345 9.53 -19.50 -7.73
C GLN A 345 10.93 -20.13 -7.80
N MET A 346 11.57 -20.33 -6.64
CA MET A 346 12.86 -21.03 -6.56
C MET A 346 12.77 -22.44 -7.18
N GLN A 347 13.62 -22.71 -8.14
CA GLN A 347 13.72 -24.00 -8.79
C GLN A 347 14.81 -24.86 -8.11
N THR A 348 14.45 -26.08 -7.72
CA THR A 348 15.34 -26.98 -6.98
C THR A 348 15.35 -28.37 -7.60
N GLY A 349 16.48 -29.07 -7.53
CA GLY A 349 16.62 -30.43 -8.01
C GLY A 349 16.45 -30.60 -9.51
N LYS A 350 16.51 -29.52 -10.27
CA LYS A 350 16.29 -29.51 -11.72
C LYS A 350 17.59 -29.21 -12.47
N LYS A 351 17.66 -29.75 -13.67
CA LYS A 351 18.65 -29.40 -14.69
C LYS A 351 17.92 -28.64 -15.78
N ILE A 352 18.28 -27.40 -15.98
CA ILE A 352 17.53 -26.45 -16.82
C ILE A 352 18.47 -25.94 -17.93
N GLY A 353 17.96 -25.88 -19.17
CA GLY A 353 18.58 -25.09 -20.21
C GLY A 353 18.34 -23.61 -19.96
N MET A 354 19.40 -22.83 -19.78
CA MET A 354 19.36 -21.40 -19.54
C MET A 354 20.00 -20.67 -20.70
N GLN A 355 19.25 -19.76 -21.34
CA GLN A 355 19.80 -18.81 -22.28
C GLN A 355 20.55 -17.74 -21.51
N LEU A 356 21.79 -17.53 -21.85
CA LEU A 356 22.63 -16.40 -21.47
C LEU A 356 22.96 -15.58 -22.73
N ALA A 357 23.60 -14.44 -22.55
CA ALA A 357 23.92 -13.54 -23.65
C ALA A 357 24.76 -14.23 -24.77
N ASP A 358 25.64 -15.16 -24.40
CA ASP A 358 26.57 -15.82 -25.31
C ASP A 358 26.03 -17.15 -25.86
N ASP A 359 25.26 -17.92 -25.11
CA ASP A 359 24.72 -19.21 -25.57
C ASP A 359 23.75 -19.87 -24.55
N VAL A 360 23.17 -21.03 -24.90
CA VAL A 360 22.36 -21.85 -24.00
C VAL A 360 23.24 -22.77 -23.17
N TYR A 361 23.12 -22.71 -21.85
CA TYR A 361 23.84 -23.55 -20.91
C TYR A 361 22.89 -24.45 -20.11
N TYR A 362 23.26 -25.69 -19.89
CA TYR A 362 22.55 -26.54 -18.95
C TYR A 362 23.04 -26.25 -17.54
N MET A 363 22.13 -25.84 -16.68
CA MET A 363 22.42 -25.54 -15.30
C MET A 363 21.75 -26.51 -14.33
N GLY A 364 22.39 -26.77 -13.19
CA GLY A 364 21.90 -27.69 -12.17
C GLY A 364 21.83 -27.05 -10.80
N PHE A 365 20.73 -27.32 -10.08
CA PHE A 365 20.44 -26.75 -8.76
C PHE A 365 20.16 -27.83 -7.73
N ASP A 366 20.67 -27.67 -6.53
CA ASP A 366 20.59 -28.65 -5.45
C ASP A 366 19.13 -28.80 -4.93
N LYS A 367 18.70 -30.04 -4.77
CA LYS A 367 17.34 -30.35 -4.32
C LYS A 367 17.05 -29.83 -2.90
N ASN A 368 18.05 -29.87 -2.02
CA ASN A 368 17.88 -29.56 -0.61
C ASN A 368 18.03 -28.05 -0.32
N THR A 369 19.05 -27.43 -0.90
CA THR A 369 19.38 -26.01 -0.66
C THR A 369 18.83 -25.06 -1.72
N GLY A 370 18.62 -25.55 -2.94
CA GLY A 370 18.32 -24.71 -4.12
C GLY A 370 19.54 -24.07 -4.76
N ALA A 371 20.68 -24.08 -4.09
CA ALA A 371 21.90 -23.47 -4.63
C ALA A 371 22.42 -24.23 -5.87
N ALA A 372 22.99 -23.48 -6.79
CA ALA A 372 23.61 -24.02 -7.99
C ALA A 372 24.71 -25.03 -7.64
N TYR A 373 24.81 -26.12 -8.41
CA TYR A 373 25.80 -27.15 -8.17
C TYR A 373 27.24 -26.61 -8.38
N ASN A 374 28.10 -26.95 -7.44
CA ASN A 374 29.54 -26.82 -7.56
C ASN A 374 30.17 -28.17 -7.18
N LYS A 375 29.74 -29.22 -7.90
CA LYS A 375 30.10 -30.63 -7.62
C LYS A 375 29.82 -31.52 -8.85
N ILE A 376 30.32 -32.74 -8.80
CA ILE A 376 29.96 -33.77 -9.79
C ILE A 376 28.63 -34.42 -9.41
N VAL A 377 27.69 -34.41 -10.33
CA VAL A 377 26.36 -35.02 -10.20
C VAL A 377 26.10 -35.90 -11.41
N ASP A 378 25.74 -37.18 -11.17
CA ASP A 378 25.46 -38.16 -12.21
C ASP A 378 26.59 -38.28 -13.28
N GLY A 379 27.85 -38.17 -12.84
CA GLY A 379 29.02 -38.25 -13.70
C GLY A 379 29.24 -37.03 -14.60
N ARG A 380 28.65 -35.89 -14.27
CA ARG A 380 28.79 -34.57 -14.92
C ARG A 380 29.32 -33.57 -13.93
N ALA A 381 30.29 -32.77 -14.32
CA ALA A 381 30.85 -31.72 -13.50
C ALA A 381 30.07 -30.39 -13.69
N TYR A 382 29.81 -29.71 -12.58
CA TYR A 382 29.17 -28.40 -12.56
C TYR A 382 30.02 -27.39 -11.82
N LEU A 383 30.17 -26.20 -12.38
CA LEU A 383 30.77 -25.03 -11.73
C LEU A 383 29.71 -23.90 -11.66
N PHE A 384 29.42 -23.43 -10.46
CA PHE A 384 28.40 -22.40 -10.22
C PHE A 384 27.10 -22.63 -11.00
N GLY A 385 26.66 -23.89 -11.03
CA GLY A 385 25.47 -24.34 -11.75
C GLY A 385 25.70 -24.75 -13.20
N ILE A 386 26.67 -24.18 -13.88
CA ILE A 386 26.95 -24.46 -15.30
C ILE A 386 27.55 -25.86 -15.45
N ARG A 387 26.89 -26.67 -16.27
CA ARG A 387 27.41 -27.98 -16.65
C ARG A 387 28.59 -27.84 -17.63
N LEU A 388 29.75 -28.38 -17.28
CA LEU A 388 30.88 -28.43 -18.17
C LEU A 388 30.60 -29.46 -19.28
N ALA A 389 30.66 -29.04 -20.54
CA ALA A 389 30.37 -29.87 -21.72
C ALA A 389 31.21 -29.40 -22.92
N ALA A 390 31.51 -30.31 -23.82
CA ALA A 390 32.05 -29.94 -25.12
C ALA A 390 30.96 -29.28 -25.96
N ARG A 391 31.25 -28.15 -26.60
CA ARG A 391 30.26 -27.35 -27.35
C ARG A 391 30.49 -27.47 -28.86
N ASP A 392 31.68 -27.10 -29.31
CA ASP A 392 32.05 -27.09 -30.74
C ASP A 392 32.81 -28.32 -31.20
N THR A 393 33.15 -29.16 -30.23
CA THR A 393 33.94 -30.37 -30.42
C THR A 393 33.22 -31.57 -29.79
N LYS A 394 33.71 -32.78 -30.09
CA LYS A 394 33.17 -34.01 -29.50
C LYS A 394 33.56 -34.18 -28.04
N TYR A 395 34.73 -33.68 -27.67
CA TYR A 395 35.29 -33.71 -26.33
C TYR A 395 35.93 -32.36 -25.98
N ALA A 396 35.89 -31.99 -24.70
CA ALA A 396 36.56 -30.82 -24.17
C ALA A 396 37.26 -31.14 -22.85
N ALA A 397 38.44 -30.55 -22.67
CA ALA A 397 39.24 -30.66 -21.45
C ALA A 397 38.95 -29.51 -20.52
N PHE A 398 38.73 -29.81 -19.24
CA PHE A 398 38.52 -28.77 -18.18
C PHE A 398 39.38 -29.10 -16.97
N ASN A 399 39.95 -28.07 -16.32
CA ASN A 399 40.48 -28.21 -14.99
C ASN A 399 39.34 -28.12 -13.98
N TYR A 400 39.15 -29.18 -13.20
CA TYR A 400 38.09 -29.26 -12.20
C TYR A 400 38.63 -29.82 -10.89
N GLY A 401 38.64 -28.99 -9.86
CA GLY A 401 39.18 -29.40 -8.55
C GLY A 401 40.65 -29.80 -8.57
N GLY A 402 41.45 -29.13 -9.40
CA GLY A 402 42.87 -29.41 -9.58
C GLY A 402 43.20 -30.62 -10.48
N LYS A 403 42.18 -31.25 -11.10
CA LYS A 403 42.32 -32.35 -12.03
C LYS A 403 41.86 -31.93 -13.43
N ASN A 404 42.59 -32.38 -14.43
CA ASN A 404 42.18 -32.21 -15.82
C ASN A 404 41.23 -33.35 -16.20
N ILE A 405 39.96 -33.02 -16.40
CA ILE A 405 38.91 -33.95 -16.80
C ILE A 405 38.59 -33.80 -18.28
N LEU A 406 38.17 -34.89 -18.92
CA LEU A 406 37.63 -34.88 -20.29
C LEU A 406 36.12 -35.08 -20.23
N VAL A 407 35.36 -34.25 -20.90
CA VAL A 407 33.90 -34.36 -20.99
C VAL A 407 33.44 -34.42 -22.44
N ASN A 408 32.33 -35.10 -22.71
CA ASN A 408 31.70 -35.10 -24.03
C ASN A 408 30.67 -33.95 -24.16
N SER A 409 29.99 -33.89 -25.29
CA SER A 409 28.94 -32.88 -25.57
C SER A 409 27.73 -32.93 -24.60
N ASP A 410 27.47 -34.09 -23.98
CA ASP A 410 26.45 -34.25 -22.93
C ASP A 410 27.02 -33.93 -21.53
N GLY A 411 28.26 -33.47 -21.42
CA GLY A 411 28.94 -33.13 -20.17
C GLY A 411 29.39 -34.35 -19.36
N LYS A 412 29.30 -35.56 -19.89
CA LYS A 412 29.66 -36.77 -19.17
C LYS A 412 31.20 -36.91 -19.11
N ILE A 413 31.72 -37.05 -17.89
CA ILE A 413 33.15 -37.24 -17.63
C ILE A 413 33.58 -38.60 -18.14
N GLN A 414 34.66 -38.61 -18.95
CA GLN A 414 35.30 -39.83 -19.45
C GLN A 414 36.20 -40.42 -18.35
N LYS A 415 36.11 -41.73 -18.12
CA LYS A 415 36.82 -42.38 -17.00
C LYS A 415 38.14 -43.02 -17.36
N LYS A 416 38.20 -43.64 -18.52
CA LYS A 416 39.41 -44.32 -19.00
C LYS A 416 39.33 -44.60 -20.51
N GLY A 417 40.44 -44.57 -21.20
CA GLY A 417 40.54 -44.91 -22.61
C GLY A 417 41.11 -43.78 -23.45
N ILE A 418 41.13 -44.08 -24.78
CA ILE A 418 41.57 -43.14 -25.81
C ILE A 418 40.29 -42.60 -26.50
N PHE A 419 40.15 -41.29 -26.62
CA PHE A 419 39.00 -40.65 -27.20
C PHE A 419 39.44 -39.79 -28.39
N LYS A 420 38.96 -40.14 -29.56
CA LYS A 420 39.24 -39.38 -30.80
C LYS A 420 38.29 -38.20 -30.89
N ASP A 421 38.85 -37.02 -31.05
CA ASP A 421 38.10 -35.81 -31.38
C ASP A 421 38.37 -35.43 -32.84
N ASP A 422 37.32 -35.41 -33.66
CA ASP A 422 37.44 -35.20 -35.09
C ASP A 422 38.06 -33.83 -35.41
N GLY A 423 39.27 -33.83 -35.97
CA GLY A 423 40.05 -32.62 -36.29
C GLY A 423 41.00 -32.13 -35.18
N TYR A 424 40.92 -32.68 -33.96
CA TYR A 424 41.70 -32.20 -32.79
C TYR A 424 42.66 -33.26 -32.20
N GLY A 425 42.62 -34.51 -32.66
CA GLY A 425 43.51 -35.54 -32.21
C GLY A 425 42.90 -36.53 -31.20
N TYR A 426 43.76 -37.11 -30.33
CA TYR A 426 43.40 -38.19 -29.41
C TYR A 426 43.66 -37.82 -27.96
N TYR A 427 42.63 -37.83 -27.12
CA TYR A 427 42.77 -37.66 -25.69
C TYR A 427 43.00 -39.00 -24.98
N ALA A 428 43.94 -39.02 -24.04
CA ALA A 428 44.25 -40.21 -23.23
C ALA A 428 43.76 -39.93 -21.77
N VAL A 429 42.85 -40.80 -21.27
CA VAL A 429 42.28 -40.69 -19.94
C VAL A 429 42.55 -41.93 -19.10
N LYS A 430 43.03 -41.76 -17.88
CA LYS A 430 43.24 -42.80 -16.89
C LYS A 430 42.71 -42.38 -15.53
N GLY A 431 41.87 -43.21 -14.91
CA GLY A 431 41.29 -42.90 -13.60
C GLY A 431 40.39 -41.67 -13.54
N GLY A 432 39.83 -41.26 -14.67
CA GLY A 432 38.97 -40.05 -14.77
C GLY A 432 39.76 -38.75 -14.96
N GLU A 433 41.08 -38.84 -15.19
CA GLU A 433 41.96 -37.70 -15.37
C GLU A 433 42.69 -37.79 -16.72
N LEU A 434 42.82 -36.66 -17.40
CA LEU A 434 43.61 -36.56 -18.62
C LEU A 434 45.10 -36.73 -18.29
N ILE A 435 45.82 -37.51 -19.09
CA ILE A 435 47.25 -37.68 -18.94
C ILE A 435 48.03 -36.44 -19.33
N THR A 436 47.52 -35.72 -20.33
CA THR A 436 47.99 -34.38 -20.73
C THR A 436 46.84 -33.44 -20.92
N GLY A 437 47.06 -32.13 -20.77
CA GLY A 437 46.02 -31.11 -21.01
C GLY A 437 45.64 -30.90 -22.49
N SER A 438 46.42 -31.45 -23.40
CA SER A 438 46.24 -31.36 -24.86
C SER A 438 46.10 -32.73 -25.49
N PRO A 439 45.42 -32.86 -26.64
CA PRO A 439 45.33 -34.12 -27.38
C PRO A 439 46.67 -34.49 -27.99
N PHE A 440 46.84 -35.77 -28.26
CA PHE A 440 47.93 -36.34 -29.03
C PHE A 440 47.59 -36.36 -30.53
N ASP A 441 48.59 -36.26 -31.38
CA ASP A 441 48.34 -36.26 -32.82
C ASP A 441 47.92 -37.66 -33.30
N THR A 442 48.48 -38.73 -32.68
CA THR A 442 48.18 -40.10 -33.05
C THR A 442 47.64 -40.94 -31.90
N LYS A 443 46.90 -41.99 -32.23
CA LYS A 443 46.37 -42.96 -31.27
C LYS A 443 47.47 -43.71 -30.54
N GLU A 444 48.57 -44.01 -31.24
CA GLU A 444 49.74 -44.71 -30.74
C GLU A 444 50.46 -43.93 -29.65
N GLU A 445 50.60 -42.63 -29.80
CA GLU A 445 51.13 -41.72 -28.76
C GLU A 445 50.25 -41.69 -27.52
N ALA A 446 48.91 -41.56 -27.70
CA ALA A 446 47.95 -41.59 -26.60
C ALA A 446 48.00 -42.95 -25.85
N ASP A 447 48.13 -44.08 -26.54
CA ASP A 447 48.22 -45.39 -25.92
C ASP A 447 49.54 -45.57 -25.15
N ALA A 448 50.66 -45.08 -25.71
CA ALA A 448 51.97 -45.08 -25.06
C ALA A 448 51.91 -44.23 -23.74
N ALA A 449 51.27 -43.08 -23.78
CA ALA A 449 51.10 -42.23 -22.61
C ALA A 449 50.29 -42.90 -21.50
N ILE A 450 49.20 -43.62 -21.82
CA ILE A 450 48.40 -44.38 -20.83
C ILE A 450 49.27 -45.48 -20.18
N LYS A 451 50.11 -46.16 -20.95
CA LYS A 451 51.01 -47.20 -20.47
C LYS A 451 52.14 -46.65 -19.60
N ALA A 452 52.65 -45.47 -19.92
CA ALA A 452 53.73 -44.81 -19.15
C ALA A 452 53.24 -44.18 -17.83
N ALA A 453 51.97 -43.89 -17.74
CA ALA A 453 51.33 -43.31 -16.53
C ALA A 453 51.02 -44.37 -15.43
N ASN A 454 51.60 -45.60 -15.53
CA ASN A 454 51.44 -46.66 -14.52
C ASN A 454 52.34 -46.47 -13.31
#